data_eb7a4352291eb2a323c9680ea275e77f
#
_entry.id   eb7a4352291eb2a323c9680ea275e77f
#
_cell.length_a   1.000
_cell.length_b   1.000
_cell.length_c   1.000
_cell.angle_alpha   90.00
_cell.angle_beta   90.00
_cell.angle_gamma   90.00
#
_symmetry.space_group_name_H-M   'P 1'
#
loop_
_entity.id
_entity.type
_entity.pdbx_description
1 polymer ?
#
loop_
_entity_poly.entity_id
_entity_poly.type
_entity_poly.pdbx_seq_one_letter_code
_entity_poly.pdbx_strand_id
1 'polypeptide(L)'
;MRKSNYLMGIIAATALFACSEVELTDIREKTEENVKEIETVEDDLRAKEEDIFNAEYTTRKDIVLDTQNNTIHNQFNDFSWNTFSKIFSNKEDANLLFSPLSLNQNIMMLSNGLKGETREEILKAFGISDFSLEEINSYILQLNEGLNGADSRTKYRTNNAIWHANSMSVQQEFKENISEVYETDIFPAMMNNQTLDSINAWANEKTFGRIKNMVKNLGPN
;
A
#
# COMPACT_ATOMS: atom_id res chain seq x y z
N MET A 1 33.15 5.10 -10.80
CA MET A 1 32.96 6.00 -11.94
C MET A 1 32.07 5.35 -12.99
N ARG A 2 30.74 5.25 -12.76
CA ARG A 2 29.76 4.73 -13.75
C ARG A 2 28.32 5.12 -13.42
N LYS A 3 28.07 6.34 -12.92
CA LYS A 3 26.71 6.83 -12.56
C LYS A 3 26.26 8.06 -13.33
N SER A 4 27.08 8.57 -14.29
CA SER A 4 26.76 9.84 -14.97
C SER A 4 25.95 9.71 -16.28
N ASN A 5 25.76 8.51 -16.83
CA ASN A 5 25.21 8.38 -18.19
C ASN A 5 23.70 8.10 -18.26
N TYR A 6 23.02 7.87 -17.13
CA TYR A 6 21.56 7.64 -17.16
C TYR A 6 20.73 8.91 -17.02
N LEU A 7 21.29 9.98 -16.47
CA LEU A 7 20.58 11.25 -16.30
C LEU A 7 20.45 12.03 -17.62
N MET A 8 21.40 11.84 -18.54
CA MET A 8 21.40 12.53 -19.85
C MET A 8 20.38 11.97 -20.86
N GLY A 9 19.91 10.74 -20.68
CA GLY A 9 18.96 10.09 -21.59
C GLY A 9 17.51 10.55 -21.42
N ILE A 10 17.14 11.09 -20.27
CA ILE A 10 15.76 11.51 -19.98
C ILE A 10 15.52 12.97 -20.43
N ILE A 11 16.55 13.79 -20.45
CA ILE A 11 16.44 15.22 -20.86
C ILE A 11 16.31 15.37 -22.38
N ALA A 12 16.77 14.41 -23.17
CA ALA A 12 16.75 14.51 -24.63
C ALA A 12 15.41 14.14 -25.30
N ALA A 13 14.49 13.47 -24.59
CA ALA A 13 13.23 13.01 -25.17
C ALA A 13 12.06 14.01 -25.07
N THR A 14 12.17 15.06 -24.27
CA THR A 14 11.11 16.08 -24.09
C THR A 14 11.37 17.38 -24.85
N ALA A 15 12.51 17.55 -25.51
CA ALA A 15 12.92 18.81 -26.14
C ALA A 15 12.51 18.97 -27.62
N LEU A 16 11.72 18.07 -28.20
CA LEU A 16 11.41 18.09 -29.65
C LEU A 16 10.01 18.58 -30.03
N PHE A 17 9.19 19.07 -29.10
CA PHE A 17 7.85 19.60 -29.44
C PHE A 17 7.50 20.90 -28.71
N ALA A 18 8.22 21.97 -28.91
CA ALA A 18 7.70 23.33 -28.69
C ALA A 18 8.57 24.38 -29.36
N CYS A 19 8.14 24.84 -30.51
CA CYS A 19 8.60 26.11 -31.12
C CYS A 19 7.69 27.24 -30.62
N SER A 20 8.07 27.93 -29.55
CA SER A 20 7.76 29.34 -29.31
C SER A 20 8.67 29.89 -28.21
N GLU A 21 9.25 31.07 -28.46
CA GLU A 21 10.35 31.67 -27.69
C GLU A 21 10.02 32.15 -26.26
N VAL A 22 8.88 31.84 -25.67
CA VAL A 22 8.45 32.41 -24.39
C VAL A 22 8.56 31.43 -23.19
N GLU A 23 8.83 30.16 -23.41
CA GLU A 23 8.68 29.15 -22.34
C GLU A 23 9.95 28.40 -21.92
N LEU A 24 11.10 28.65 -22.54
CA LEU A 24 12.33 27.88 -22.22
C LEU A 24 12.88 28.19 -20.83
N THR A 25 12.69 29.37 -20.31
CA THR A 25 13.10 29.76 -18.96
C THR A 25 12.19 29.13 -17.90
N ASP A 26 10.88 29.13 -18.10
CA ASP A 26 9.88 28.55 -17.17
C ASP A 26 10.01 27.01 -17.10
N ILE A 27 10.27 26.36 -18.25
CA ILE A 27 10.54 24.91 -18.31
C ILE A 27 11.84 24.57 -17.59
N ARG A 28 12.87 25.41 -17.74
CA ARG A 28 14.15 25.19 -17.08
C ARG A 28 14.06 25.35 -15.57
N GLU A 29 13.39 26.39 -15.08
CA GLU A 29 13.17 26.61 -13.64
C GLU A 29 12.35 25.48 -13.01
N LYS A 30 11.24 25.06 -13.64
CA LYS A 30 10.46 23.90 -13.18
C LYS A 30 11.24 22.59 -13.23
N THR A 31 12.14 22.42 -14.20
CA THR A 31 12.97 21.23 -14.27
C THR A 31 14.03 21.22 -13.17
N GLU A 32 14.64 22.38 -12.87
CA GLU A 32 15.60 22.53 -11.78
C GLU A 32 14.93 22.37 -10.40
N GLU A 33 13.71 22.85 -10.23
CA GLU A 33 12.91 22.66 -9.01
C GLU A 33 12.53 21.20 -8.81
N ASN A 34 12.05 20.52 -9.84
CA ASN A 34 11.75 19.08 -9.81
C ASN A 34 13.01 18.22 -9.54
N VAL A 35 14.17 18.59 -10.08
CA VAL A 35 15.42 17.89 -9.81
C VAL A 35 15.84 18.06 -8.35
N LYS A 36 15.71 19.25 -7.78
CA LYS A 36 15.98 19.49 -6.34
C LYS A 36 15.04 18.73 -5.44
N GLU A 37 13.76 18.67 -5.80
CA GLU A 37 12.76 17.89 -5.06
C GLU A 37 13.08 16.38 -5.08
N ILE A 38 13.54 15.85 -6.23
CA ILE A 38 13.97 14.46 -6.35
C ILE A 38 15.25 14.20 -5.53
N GLU A 39 16.24 15.10 -5.57
CA GLU A 39 17.46 14.98 -4.79
C GLU A 39 17.18 15.01 -3.28
N THR A 40 16.29 15.89 -2.82
CA THR A 40 15.91 15.96 -1.40
C THR A 40 15.18 14.68 -0.93
N VAL A 41 14.33 14.10 -1.79
CA VAL A 41 13.64 12.83 -1.48
C VAL A 41 14.64 11.66 -1.45
N GLU A 42 15.62 11.62 -2.38
CA GLU A 42 16.66 10.58 -2.38
C GLU A 42 17.56 10.68 -1.15
N ASP A 43 17.92 11.88 -0.72
CA ASP A 43 18.74 12.10 0.48
C ASP A 43 17.97 11.75 1.76
N ASP A 44 16.69 12.09 1.86
CA ASP A 44 15.82 11.72 2.98
C ASP A 44 15.60 10.18 3.05
N LEU A 45 15.48 9.53 1.89
CA LEU A 45 15.41 8.07 1.81
C LEU A 45 16.71 7.41 2.24
N ARG A 46 17.86 7.96 1.82
CA ARG A 46 19.17 7.46 2.20
C ARG A 46 19.43 7.63 3.70
N ALA A 47 19.10 8.79 4.27
CA ALA A 47 19.21 9.04 5.71
C ALA A 47 18.36 8.05 6.52
N LYS A 48 17.13 7.75 6.08
CA LYS A 48 16.27 6.75 6.71
C LYS A 48 16.80 5.31 6.56
N GLU A 49 17.46 5.00 5.45
CA GLU A 49 18.13 3.71 5.28
C GLU A 49 19.35 3.58 6.19
N GLU A 50 20.17 4.63 6.33
CA GLU A 50 21.32 4.67 7.24
C GLU A 50 20.91 4.53 8.70
N ASP A 51 19.81 5.16 9.12
CA ASP A 51 19.24 5.02 10.47
C ASP A 51 18.83 3.57 10.77
N ILE A 52 18.31 2.85 9.78
CA ILE A 52 17.98 1.43 9.93
C ILE A 52 19.24 0.57 10.04
N PHE A 53 20.26 0.88 9.25
CA PHE A 53 21.54 0.14 9.25
C PHE A 53 22.34 0.37 10.52
N ASN A 54 22.28 1.58 11.09
CA ASN A 54 23.01 1.98 12.29
C ASN A 54 22.25 1.69 13.58
N ALA A 55 20.98 1.27 13.50
CA ALA A 55 20.22 0.88 14.67
C ALA A 55 20.88 -0.33 15.36
N GLU A 56 21.03 -0.26 16.68
CA GLU A 56 21.51 -1.38 17.47
C GLU A 56 20.59 -2.59 17.23
N TYR A 57 21.19 -3.73 16.83
CA TYR A 57 20.42 -4.93 16.53
C TYR A 57 19.76 -5.46 17.80
N THR A 58 18.45 -5.44 17.83
CA THR A 58 17.68 -6.16 18.83
C THR A 58 17.29 -7.52 18.26
N THR A 59 17.38 -8.57 19.09
CA THR A 59 16.93 -9.91 18.70
C THR A 59 15.48 -9.87 18.27
N ARG A 60 15.18 -10.54 17.17
CA ARG A 60 13.80 -10.71 16.68
C ARG A 60 12.89 -11.22 17.81
N LYS A 61 11.76 -10.56 17.99
CA LYS A 61 10.70 -10.99 18.89
C LYS A 61 9.75 -11.87 18.13
N ASP A 62 9.36 -13.00 18.73
CA ASP A 62 8.29 -13.83 18.19
C ASP A 62 6.93 -13.14 18.45
N ILE A 63 6.05 -13.21 17.47
CA ILE A 63 4.67 -12.76 17.61
C ILE A 63 3.92 -13.87 18.35
N VAL A 64 3.53 -13.59 19.58
CA VAL A 64 2.79 -14.55 20.41
C VAL A 64 1.30 -14.27 20.24
N LEU A 65 0.59 -15.20 19.61
CA LEU A 65 -0.85 -15.19 19.46
C LEU A 65 -1.48 -16.08 20.54
N ASP A 66 -2.60 -15.67 21.10
CA ASP A 66 -3.41 -16.54 21.96
C ASP A 66 -4.07 -17.68 21.14
N THR A 67 -4.77 -18.59 21.82
CA THR A 67 -5.36 -19.77 21.17
C THR A 67 -6.39 -19.38 20.10
N GLN A 68 -7.21 -18.37 20.34
CA GLN A 68 -8.22 -17.88 19.42
C GLN A 68 -7.58 -17.23 18.20
N ASN A 69 -6.64 -16.32 18.42
CA ASN A 69 -5.92 -15.63 17.36
C ASN A 69 -5.06 -16.60 16.52
N ASN A 70 -4.52 -17.66 17.12
CA ASN A 70 -3.86 -18.74 16.40
C ASN A 70 -4.82 -19.49 15.46
N THR A 71 -6.05 -19.72 15.88
CA THR A 71 -7.06 -20.37 15.03
C THR A 71 -7.40 -19.49 13.83
N ILE A 72 -7.67 -18.21 14.04
CA ILE A 72 -7.89 -17.23 12.94
C ILE A 72 -6.67 -17.18 12.02
N HIS A 73 -5.45 -17.12 12.57
CA HIS A 73 -4.20 -17.09 11.82
C HIS A 73 -4.05 -18.29 10.88
N ASN A 74 -4.34 -19.49 11.35
CA ASN A 74 -4.27 -20.70 10.53
C ASN A 74 -5.29 -20.67 9.38
N GLN A 75 -6.52 -20.22 9.62
CA GLN A 75 -7.53 -20.07 8.57
C GLN A 75 -7.12 -19.02 7.52
N PHE A 76 -6.52 -17.91 7.94
CA PHE A 76 -5.96 -16.90 7.02
C PHE A 76 -4.82 -17.48 6.17
N ASN A 77 -3.96 -18.30 6.76
CA ASN A 77 -2.90 -18.99 6.01
C ASN A 77 -3.46 -19.99 5.01
N ASP A 78 -4.46 -20.78 5.37
CA ASP A 78 -5.12 -21.73 4.47
C ASP A 78 -5.78 -21.01 3.29
N PHE A 79 -6.49 -19.91 3.53
CA PHE A 79 -7.04 -19.07 2.47
C PHE A 79 -5.93 -18.50 1.57
N SER A 80 -4.83 -18.05 2.16
CA SER A 80 -3.67 -17.49 1.45
C SER A 80 -3.03 -18.51 0.52
N TRP A 81 -2.78 -19.74 0.98
CA TRP A 81 -2.22 -20.82 0.20
C TRP A 81 -3.15 -21.25 -0.94
N ASN A 82 -4.44 -21.37 -0.65
CA ASN A 82 -5.45 -21.70 -1.66
C ASN A 82 -5.52 -20.64 -2.76
N THR A 83 -5.49 -19.36 -2.37
CA THR A 83 -5.52 -18.24 -3.32
C THR A 83 -4.24 -18.19 -4.15
N PHE A 84 -3.07 -18.28 -3.51
CA PHE A 84 -1.78 -18.33 -4.19
C PHE A 84 -1.73 -19.46 -5.21
N SER A 85 -2.13 -20.67 -4.81
CA SER A 85 -2.14 -21.84 -5.69
C SER A 85 -3.03 -21.65 -6.92
N LYS A 86 -4.21 -21.02 -6.75
CA LYS A 86 -5.11 -20.70 -7.87
C LYS A 86 -4.52 -19.64 -8.81
N ILE A 87 -3.89 -18.60 -8.27
CA ILE A 87 -3.25 -17.57 -9.07
C ILE A 87 -2.07 -18.15 -9.83
N PHE A 88 -1.23 -18.95 -9.16
CA PHE A 88 -0.04 -19.54 -9.73
C PHE A 88 -0.37 -20.55 -10.85
N SER A 89 -1.38 -21.39 -10.64
CA SER A 89 -1.79 -22.39 -11.65
C SER A 89 -2.33 -21.78 -12.96
N ASN A 90 -2.76 -20.53 -12.92
CA ASN A 90 -3.25 -19.79 -14.10
C ASN A 90 -2.16 -18.95 -14.79
N LYS A 91 -0.90 -19.02 -14.33
CA LYS A 91 0.24 -18.27 -14.87
C LYS A 91 1.23 -19.24 -15.48
N GLU A 92 1.32 -19.26 -16.82
CA GLU A 92 2.35 -19.98 -17.54
C GLU A 92 3.60 -19.07 -17.66
N ASP A 93 4.76 -19.57 -17.21
CA ASP A 93 6.10 -19.00 -17.39
C ASP A 93 6.31 -17.52 -16.99
N ALA A 94 5.60 -17.03 -15.99
CA ALA A 94 5.78 -15.66 -15.50
C ALA A 94 6.26 -15.62 -14.05
N ASN A 95 7.14 -14.67 -13.73
CA ASN A 95 7.44 -14.34 -12.35
C ASN A 95 6.19 -13.78 -11.67
N LEU A 96 5.86 -14.32 -10.49
CA LEU A 96 4.73 -13.88 -9.68
C LEU A 96 5.22 -13.28 -8.37
N LEU A 97 4.85 -12.04 -8.10
CA LEU A 97 4.93 -11.41 -6.79
C LEU A 97 3.50 -11.19 -6.29
N PHE A 98 3.17 -11.81 -5.17
CA PHE A 98 1.84 -11.73 -4.57
C PHE A 98 1.96 -11.60 -3.05
N SER A 99 1.21 -10.69 -2.44
CA SER A 99 1.11 -10.53 -0.99
C SER A 99 -0.25 -11.01 -0.49
N PRO A 100 -0.34 -12.25 0.00
CA PRO A 100 -1.59 -12.75 0.60
C PRO A 100 -2.05 -11.92 1.79
N LEU A 101 -1.12 -11.45 2.61
CA LEU A 101 -1.42 -10.63 3.78
C LEU A 101 -2.16 -9.34 3.39
N SER A 102 -1.67 -8.63 2.36
CA SER A 102 -2.34 -7.42 1.87
C SER A 102 -3.74 -7.72 1.33
N LEU A 103 -3.92 -8.82 0.61
CA LEU A 103 -5.25 -9.23 0.12
C LEU A 103 -6.19 -9.54 1.28
N ASN A 104 -5.74 -10.33 2.26
CA ASN A 104 -6.55 -10.71 3.42
C ASN A 104 -7.00 -9.47 4.21
N GLN A 105 -6.09 -8.56 4.49
CA GLN A 105 -6.40 -7.31 5.20
C GLN A 105 -7.39 -6.44 4.42
N ASN A 106 -7.22 -6.28 3.11
CA ASN A 106 -8.15 -5.51 2.29
C ASN A 106 -9.56 -6.11 2.27
N ILE A 107 -9.68 -7.44 2.18
CA ILE A 107 -11.00 -8.09 2.21
C ILE A 107 -11.64 -7.93 3.59
N MET A 108 -10.89 -8.10 4.68
CA MET A 108 -11.42 -7.93 6.03
C MET A 108 -11.78 -6.47 6.33
N MET A 109 -10.98 -5.52 5.88
CA MET A 109 -11.29 -4.10 5.97
C MET A 109 -12.64 -3.79 5.30
N LEU A 110 -12.87 -4.28 4.09
CA LEU A 110 -14.16 -4.12 3.41
C LEU A 110 -15.30 -4.83 4.15
N SER A 111 -15.04 -5.98 4.76
CA SER A 111 -16.03 -6.74 5.52
C SER A 111 -16.59 -5.97 6.73
N ASN A 112 -15.83 -5.02 7.27
CA ASN A 112 -16.33 -4.11 8.30
C ASN A 112 -17.47 -3.21 7.82
N GLY A 113 -17.51 -2.88 6.52
CA GLY A 113 -18.58 -2.10 5.91
C GLY A 113 -19.77 -2.93 5.41
N LEU A 114 -19.65 -4.24 5.35
CA LEU A 114 -20.67 -5.15 4.84
C LEU A 114 -21.60 -5.67 5.94
N LYS A 115 -22.81 -6.11 5.56
CA LYS A 115 -23.80 -6.70 6.46
C LYS A 115 -24.51 -7.88 5.79
N GLY A 116 -25.11 -8.77 6.60
CA GLY A 116 -25.91 -9.90 6.14
C GLY A 116 -25.10 -10.90 5.31
N GLU A 117 -25.76 -11.50 4.34
CA GLU A 117 -25.24 -12.62 3.54
C GLU A 117 -23.88 -12.37 2.90
N THR A 118 -23.65 -11.18 2.36
CA THR A 118 -22.36 -10.86 1.71
C THR A 118 -21.18 -10.94 2.69
N ARG A 119 -21.36 -10.45 3.92
CA ARG A 119 -20.33 -10.61 4.96
C ARG A 119 -20.15 -12.07 5.34
N GLU A 120 -21.25 -12.78 5.55
CA GLU A 120 -21.25 -14.20 5.94
C GLU A 120 -20.52 -15.06 4.89
N GLU A 121 -20.76 -14.83 3.62
CA GLU A 121 -20.05 -15.52 2.53
C GLU A 121 -18.53 -15.28 2.55
N ILE A 122 -18.10 -14.06 2.84
CA ILE A 122 -16.67 -13.74 2.97
C ILE A 122 -16.06 -14.47 4.15
N LEU A 123 -16.68 -14.39 5.34
CA LEU A 123 -16.18 -15.06 6.53
C LEU A 123 -16.13 -16.58 6.33
N LYS A 124 -17.12 -17.14 5.64
CA LYS A 124 -17.14 -18.56 5.26
C LYS A 124 -16.02 -18.92 4.29
N ALA A 125 -15.72 -18.08 3.32
CA ALA A 125 -14.63 -18.31 2.38
C ALA A 125 -13.26 -18.36 3.08
N PHE A 126 -13.09 -17.61 4.17
CA PHE A 126 -11.91 -17.65 5.03
C PHE A 126 -11.95 -18.77 6.08
N GLY A 127 -13.06 -19.44 6.27
CA GLY A 127 -13.24 -20.45 7.33
C GLY A 127 -13.33 -19.87 8.74
N ILE A 128 -13.75 -18.62 8.87
CA ILE A 128 -13.81 -17.87 10.15
C ILE A 128 -15.22 -17.41 10.51
N SER A 129 -16.25 -18.10 10.03
CA SER A 129 -17.66 -17.74 10.31
C SER A 129 -18.04 -17.81 11.80
N ASP A 130 -17.28 -18.54 12.60
CA ASP A 130 -17.52 -18.70 14.05
C ASP A 130 -16.97 -17.52 14.88
N PHE A 131 -16.27 -16.58 14.24
CA PHE A 131 -15.68 -15.42 14.90
C PHE A 131 -16.44 -14.13 14.58
N SER A 132 -16.56 -13.27 15.58
CA SER A 132 -17.08 -11.91 15.40
C SER A 132 -16.07 -11.03 14.67
N LEU A 133 -16.54 -9.90 14.10
CA LEU A 133 -15.63 -8.92 13.48
C LEU A 133 -14.65 -8.31 14.49
N GLU A 134 -15.08 -8.12 15.74
CA GLU A 134 -14.22 -7.61 16.80
C GLU A 134 -13.05 -8.56 17.08
N GLU A 135 -13.30 -9.86 17.11
CA GLU A 135 -12.27 -10.88 17.30
C GLU A 135 -11.30 -10.93 16.11
N ILE A 136 -11.82 -10.86 14.88
CA ILE A 136 -11.00 -10.82 13.67
C ILE A 136 -10.16 -9.53 13.60
N ASN A 137 -10.75 -8.39 13.93
CA ASN A 137 -10.05 -7.11 14.00
C ASN A 137 -8.97 -7.09 15.08
N SER A 138 -9.24 -7.68 16.25
CA SER A 138 -8.25 -7.83 17.32
C SER A 138 -7.05 -8.67 16.88
N TYR A 139 -7.29 -9.77 16.16
CA TYR A 139 -6.23 -10.57 15.57
C TYR A 139 -5.37 -9.76 14.58
N ILE A 140 -6.00 -9.00 13.67
CA ILE A 140 -5.29 -8.21 12.66
C ILE A 140 -4.44 -7.12 13.31
N LEU A 141 -4.99 -6.43 14.30
CA LEU A 141 -4.27 -5.41 15.07
C LEU A 141 -3.04 -6.01 15.76
N GLN A 142 -3.20 -7.11 16.48
CA GLN A 142 -2.12 -7.81 17.16
C GLN A 142 -1.03 -8.28 16.18
N LEU A 143 -1.43 -8.79 15.01
CA LEU A 143 -0.50 -9.22 13.97
C LEU A 143 0.31 -8.03 13.42
N ASN A 144 -0.35 -6.91 13.11
CA ASN A 144 0.30 -5.71 12.58
C ASN A 144 1.28 -5.10 13.58
N GLU A 145 0.89 -5.00 14.86
CA GLU A 145 1.76 -4.54 15.94
C GLU A 145 2.98 -5.45 16.10
N GLY A 146 2.76 -6.76 16.09
CA GLY A 146 3.83 -7.75 16.19
C GLY A 146 4.81 -7.68 15.02
N LEU A 147 4.31 -7.54 13.79
CA LEU A 147 5.14 -7.41 12.60
C LEU A 147 5.95 -6.09 12.59
N ASN A 148 5.32 -4.99 13.00
CA ASN A 148 5.99 -3.68 13.06
C ASN A 148 7.09 -3.63 14.13
N GLY A 149 6.93 -4.37 15.20
CA GLY A 149 7.90 -4.45 16.31
C GLY A 149 8.86 -5.63 16.28
N ALA A 150 8.88 -6.41 15.18
CA ALA A 150 9.59 -7.70 15.13
C ALA A 150 11.12 -7.58 15.36
N ASP A 151 11.77 -6.59 14.74
CA ASP A 151 13.19 -6.29 15.00
C ASP A 151 13.52 -4.82 14.64
N SER A 152 14.72 -4.36 15.05
CA SER A 152 15.15 -2.98 14.83
C SER A 152 15.60 -2.68 13.38
N ARG A 153 15.89 -3.70 12.57
CA ARG A 153 16.41 -3.56 11.19
C ARG A 153 15.34 -3.82 10.12
N THR A 154 14.19 -4.40 10.51
CA THR A 154 13.08 -4.65 9.61
C THR A 154 11.99 -3.62 9.84
N LYS A 155 11.66 -2.85 8.81
CA LYS A 155 10.49 -1.98 8.84
C LYS A 155 9.37 -2.63 8.03
N TYR A 156 8.34 -3.06 8.74
CA TYR A 156 7.09 -3.51 8.18
C TYR A 156 6.08 -2.36 8.24
N ARG A 157 5.41 -2.11 7.14
CA ARG A 157 4.30 -1.16 7.08
C ARG A 157 3.21 -1.68 6.15
N THR A 158 2.00 -1.61 6.60
CA THR A 158 0.80 -1.66 5.75
C THR A 158 0.30 -0.25 5.58
N ASN A 159 0.04 0.14 4.34
CA ASN A 159 -0.60 1.43 4.04
C ASN A 159 -1.86 1.13 3.25
N ASN A 160 -3.00 1.45 3.81
CA ASN A 160 -4.30 1.21 3.19
C ASN A 160 -4.99 2.55 2.93
N ALA A 161 -5.73 2.63 1.82
CA ALA A 161 -6.55 3.79 1.55
C ALA A 161 -7.82 3.43 0.81
N ILE A 162 -8.88 4.18 1.08
CA ILE A 162 -10.15 4.10 0.37
C ILE A 162 -10.45 5.46 -0.26
N TRP A 163 -10.58 5.48 -1.59
CA TRP A 163 -11.16 6.61 -2.32
C TRP A 163 -12.61 6.28 -2.64
N HIS A 164 -13.51 7.10 -2.19
CA HIS A 164 -14.94 6.92 -2.47
C HIS A 164 -15.52 8.13 -3.20
N ALA A 165 -16.57 7.92 -4.00
CA ALA A 165 -17.22 9.01 -4.69
C ALA A 165 -17.74 10.07 -3.69
N ASN A 166 -17.58 11.36 -4.02
CA ASN A 166 -18.06 12.47 -3.18
C ASN A 166 -19.56 12.41 -2.88
N SER A 167 -20.33 11.75 -3.74
CA SER A 167 -21.77 11.53 -3.56
C SER A 167 -22.12 10.43 -2.56
N MET A 168 -21.13 9.63 -2.12
CA MET A 168 -21.32 8.55 -1.15
C MET A 168 -21.07 9.07 0.26
N SER A 169 -21.99 8.75 1.17
CA SER A 169 -21.79 8.95 2.61
C SER A 169 -21.22 7.67 3.20
N VAL A 170 -20.03 7.75 3.77
CA VAL A 170 -19.40 6.66 4.51
C VAL A 170 -19.73 6.81 5.99
N GLN A 171 -20.23 5.74 6.62
CA GLN A 171 -20.65 5.76 8.03
C GLN A 171 -19.44 6.01 8.94
N GLN A 172 -19.66 6.79 10.00
CA GLN A 172 -18.59 7.19 10.91
C GLN A 172 -17.98 5.99 11.66
N GLU A 173 -18.81 5.08 12.13
CA GLU A 173 -18.37 3.85 12.79
C GLU A 173 -17.44 3.00 11.90
N PHE A 174 -17.77 2.88 10.60
CA PHE A 174 -16.89 2.20 9.65
C PHE A 174 -15.54 2.89 9.51
N LYS A 175 -15.53 4.23 9.40
CA LYS A 175 -14.29 5.02 9.30
C LYS A 175 -13.39 4.81 10.51
N GLU A 176 -13.98 4.88 11.71
CA GLU A 176 -13.26 4.71 12.97
C GLU A 176 -12.64 3.32 13.05
N ASN A 177 -13.42 2.27 12.81
CA ASN A 177 -12.94 0.89 12.86
C ASN A 177 -11.80 0.62 11.88
N ILE A 178 -11.91 1.04 10.63
CA ILE A 178 -10.87 0.76 9.63
C ILE A 178 -9.63 1.64 9.80
N SER A 179 -9.77 2.84 10.34
CA SER A 179 -8.62 3.70 10.64
C SER A 179 -7.82 3.17 11.83
N GLU A 180 -8.49 2.66 12.85
CA GLU A 180 -7.83 2.11 14.04
C GLU A 180 -7.13 0.77 13.75
N VAL A 181 -7.85 -0.17 13.12
CA VAL A 181 -7.36 -1.55 12.94
C VAL A 181 -6.42 -1.70 11.75
N TYR A 182 -6.70 -0.98 10.65
CA TYR A 182 -6.01 -1.16 9.37
C TYR A 182 -5.16 0.05 8.96
N GLU A 183 -5.02 1.05 9.82
CA GLU A 183 -4.28 2.30 9.54
C GLU A 183 -4.71 2.92 8.19
N THR A 184 -6.03 3.01 7.94
CA THR A 184 -6.58 3.33 6.62
C THR A 184 -6.85 4.82 6.47
N ASP A 185 -6.30 5.42 5.43
CA ASP A 185 -6.66 6.77 4.97
C ASP A 185 -7.96 6.72 4.15
N ILE A 186 -8.87 7.69 4.32
CA ILE A 186 -10.16 7.73 3.62
C ILE A 186 -10.34 9.07 2.94
N PHE A 187 -10.50 9.03 1.62
CA PHE A 187 -10.57 10.21 0.77
C PHE A 187 -11.85 10.27 -0.03
N PRO A 188 -12.66 11.34 0.08
CA PRO A 188 -13.70 11.63 -0.89
C PRO A 188 -13.07 12.08 -2.22
N ALA A 189 -13.61 11.62 -3.35
CA ALA A 189 -12.99 11.84 -4.66
C ALA A 189 -14.03 11.96 -5.79
N MET A 190 -13.67 12.63 -6.87
CA MET A 190 -14.51 12.78 -8.07
C MET A 190 -14.32 11.66 -9.11
N MET A 191 -13.45 10.69 -8.84
CA MET A 191 -13.11 9.56 -9.73
C MET A 191 -12.71 10.00 -11.14
N ASN A 192 -11.85 11.01 -11.23
CA ASN A 192 -11.29 11.58 -12.45
C ASN A 192 -9.76 11.51 -12.46
N ASN A 193 -9.10 12.11 -13.46
CA ASN A 193 -7.64 12.12 -13.56
C ASN A 193 -6.96 12.77 -12.34
N GLN A 194 -7.56 13.78 -11.73
CA GLN A 194 -7.03 14.39 -10.51
C GLN A 194 -7.01 13.39 -9.35
N THR A 195 -8.02 12.54 -9.25
CA THR A 195 -8.05 11.44 -8.26
C THR A 195 -6.95 10.42 -8.56
N LEU A 196 -6.73 10.09 -9.83
CA LEU A 196 -5.65 9.21 -10.24
C LEU A 196 -4.28 9.75 -9.79
N ASP A 197 -4.03 11.04 -10.03
CA ASP A 197 -2.79 11.71 -9.59
C ASP A 197 -2.65 11.69 -8.06
N SER A 198 -3.74 11.92 -7.33
CA SER A 198 -3.77 11.86 -5.87
C SER A 198 -3.46 10.47 -5.32
N ILE A 199 -3.98 9.40 -5.95
CA ILE A 199 -3.68 8.01 -5.58
C ILE A 199 -2.19 7.72 -5.78
N ASN A 200 -1.63 8.14 -6.91
CA ASN A 200 -0.23 7.92 -7.21
C ASN A 200 0.70 8.74 -6.30
N ALA A 201 0.34 9.99 -5.98
CA ALA A 201 1.05 10.82 -5.02
C ALA A 201 1.04 10.19 -3.62
N TRP A 202 -0.12 9.72 -3.16
CA TRP A 202 -0.25 9.00 -1.89
C TRP A 202 0.62 7.73 -1.85
N ALA A 203 0.59 6.92 -2.92
CA ALA A 203 1.40 5.71 -2.99
C ALA A 203 2.91 6.03 -2.99
N ASN A 204 3.32 7.07 -3.70
CA ASN A 204 4.69 7.54 -3.72
C ASN A 204 5.15 7.99 -2.32
N GLU A 205 4.36 8.79 -1.62
CA GLU A 205 4.63 9.26 -0.25
C GLU A 205 4.72 8.09 0.73
N LYS A 206 3.69 7.23 0.78
CA LYS A 206 3.62 6.11 1.73
C LYS A 206 4.70 5.05 1.50
N THR A 207 5.23 4.95 0.29
CA THR A 207 6.30 4.00 -0.06
C THR A 207 7.68 4.64 -0.17
N PHE A 208 7.85 5.87 0.34
CA PHE A 208 9.13 6.59 0.29
C PHE A 208 9.70 6.68 -1.13
N GLY A 209 8.88 7.03 -2.11
CA GLY A 209 9.30 7.19 -3.50
C GLY A 209 9.45 5.88 -4.28
N ARG A 210 9.19 4.72 -3.69
CA ARG A 210 9.41 3.41 -4.34
C ARG A 210 8.31 3.05 -5.34
N ILE A 211 7.06 3.49 -5.10
CA ILE A 211 5.92 3.22 -5.99
C ILE A 211 5.36 4.56 -6.48
N LYS A 212 5.77 4.98 -7.67
CA LYS A 212 5.38 6.28 -8.26
C LYS A 212 4.11 6.22 -9.12
N ASN A 213 3.80 5.08 -9.70
CA ASN A 213 2.67 4.88 -10.63
C ASN A 213 1.93 3.59 -10.26
N MET A 214 1.20 3.63 -9.16
CA MET A 214 0.43 2.50 -8.65
C MET A 214 -0.77 2.19 -9.54
N VAL A 215 -1.45 3.24 -10.01
CA VAL A 215 -2.65 3.15 -10.84
C VAL A 215 -2.44 3.91 -12.14
N LYS A 216 -2.79 3.29 -13.27
CA LYS A 216 -2.67 3.91 -14.62
C LYS A 216 -3.98 4.48 -15.14
N ASN A 217 -5.10 3.94 -14.71
CA ASN A 217 -6.46 4.43 -15.03
C ASN A 217 -7.42 4.01 -13.91
N LEU A 218 -8.53 4.71 -13.77
CA LEU A 218 -9.56 4.39 -12.78
C LEU A 218 -10.67 3.47 -13.33
N GLY A 219 -10.51 2.96 -14.54
CA GLY A 219 -11.53 2.18 -15.23
C GLY A 219 -12.61 3.04 -15.89
N PRO A 220 -13.53 2.44 -16.65
CA PRO A 220 -14.69 3.15 -17.16
C PRO A 220 -15.63 3.50 -16.00
N ASN A 221 -16.08 4.75 -15.96
CA ASN A 221 -17.17 5.21 -15.09
C ASN A 221 -18.50 4.62 -15.57
#